data_65c4faea46a5104873f969b72fc9dcd1
#
_entry.id   65c4faea46a5104873f969b72fc9dcd1
#
_cell.length_a   1.000
_cell.length_b   1.000
_cell.length_c   1.000
_cell.angle_alpha   90.00
_cell.angle_beta   90.00
_cell.angle_gamma   90.00
#
_symmetry.space_group_name_H-M   'P 1'
#
loop_
_entity.id
_entity.type
_entity.pdbx_description
1 polymer ?
#
loop_
_entity_poly.entity_id
_entity_poly.type
_entity_poly.pdbx_seq_one_letter_code
_entity_poly.pdbx_strand_id
1 'polypeptide(L)'
;MHAILASPIPARVGAFAPARVTRVTPPRAVLTRARVSVAGASKFRFSVRIGVDHMKTTRSRSSRRVGRSAVSVRASAAAAAAPSSDSTPDAQNVSLIAIARAMCFYVVTLCLAVPLFTAMVFMFPFTYAVDRYRRYALSFINDLWAIVSTSLFIKVTVVGRENLPAPNVGAVYVANHASYLDIYALFHLRRPFKFISKVSNFIIPVIGWSMYMTGHIALKRTDRKSQMKTLKECRELLQQNCPVLFFPEGTRSADGTMGDFKKGAFSVAAKEKALVVPITLVGTGAAMTNGKEWMLRNKPGIKVIVHPPVVCEDAQKCCDECYKTIKETLVRES
;
A
#
# COMPACT_ATOMS: atom_id res chain seq x y z
N MET A 1 33.68 66.97 -3.84
CA MET A 1 32.69 67.68 -3.01
C MET A 1 31.46 66.78 -2.84
N HIS A 2 31.03 66.74 -1.61
CA HIS A 2 29.86 65.98 -1.06
C HIS A 2 30.02 64.47 -0.82
N ALA A 3 30.48 64.19 0.41
CA ALA A 3 30.29 62.95 1.12
C ALA A 3 28.84 62.83 1.63
N ILE A 4 28.20 61.68 1.50
CA ILE A 4 26.97 61.36 2.22
C ILE A 4 27.28 60.26 3.22
N LEU A 5 27.10 60.59 4.47
CA LEU A 5 27.29 59.81 5.67
C LEU A 5 26.25 58.69 5.74
N ALA A 6 26.69 57.45 5.91
CA ALA A 6 25.86 56.34 6.29
C ALA A 6 25.88 56.15 7.80
N SER A 7 24.70 56.15 8.43
CA SER A 7 24.50 55.90 9.86
C SER A 7 24.50 54.38 10.15
N PRO A 8 25.07 53.95 11.29
CA PRO A 8 25.09 52.52 11.63
C PRO A 8 23.83 52.11 12.38
N ILE A 9 23.29 50.92 12.00
CA ILE A 9 22.20 50.23 12.67
C ILE A 9 22.77 49.45 13.88
N PRO A 10 22.21 49.54 15.09
CA PRO A 10 22.70 48.77 16.22
C PRO A 10 22.24 47.32 16.19
N ALA A 11 23.19 46.39 16.15
CA ALA A 11 22.98 44.98 16.36
C ALA A 11 22.69 44.70 17.85
N ARG A 12 21.47 44.28 18.16
CA ARG A 12 21.13 43.68 19.47
C ARG A 12 21.30 42.17 19.37
N VAL A 13 22.43 41.66 19.82
CA VAL A 13 22.67 40.24 20.06
C VAL A 13 22.07 39.92 21.42
N GLY A 14 20.93 39.24 21.42
CA GLY A 14 20.36 38.61 22.61
C GLY A 14 21.03 37.24 22.83
N ALA A 15 21.85 37.15 23.87
CA ALA A 15 22.46 35.93 24.32
C ALA A 15 21.38 34.98 24.89
N PHE A 16 21.12 33.87 24.21
CA PHE A 16 20.35 32.76 24.76
C PHE A 16 21.27 31.90 25.65
N ALA A 17 20.96 31.85 26.94
CA ALA A 17 21.60 30.95 27.90
C ALA A 17 21.26 29.48 27.57
N PRO A 18 22.21 28.54 27.69
CA PRO A 18 21.94 27.12 27.43
C PRO A 18 21.06 26.52 28.53
N ALA A 19 19.95 25.90 28.15
CA ALA A 19 19.08 25.14 29.04
C ALA A 19 19.86 23.96 29.64
N ARG A 20 19.78 23.87 30.96
CA ARG A 20 20.37 22.81 31.78
C ARG A 20 19.75 21.46 31.38
N VAL A 21 20.53 20.59 30.74
CA VAL A 21 20.17 19.19 30.49
C VAL A 21 20.26 18.46 31.83
N THR A 22 19.12 18.14 32.44
CA THR A 22 19.03 17.21 33.54
C THR A 22 19.25 15.79 33.04
N ARG A 23 20.37 15.19 33.45
CA ARG A 23 20.64 13.76 33.22
C ARG A 23 19.59 12.93 33.96
N VAL A 24 18.67 12.31 33.22
CA VAL A 24 17.81 11.25 33.74
C VAL A 24 18.63 9.96 33.71
N THR A 25 19.01 9.48 34.88
CA THR A 25 19.62 8.15 35.06
C THR A 25 18.57 7.08 34.77
N PRO A 26 18.89 6.04 33.98
CA PRO A 26 17.97 4.93 33.76
C PRO A 26 17.82 4.08 35.04
N PRO A 27 16.64 3.51 35.28
CA PRO A 27 16.43 2.64 36.44
C PRO A 27 17.24 1.33 36.29
N ARG A 28 17.88 0.98 37.37
CA ARG A 28 18.70 -0.22 37.55
C ARG A 28 17.86 -1.46 37.25
N ALA A 29 18.24 -2.22 36.21
CA ALA A 29 17.64 -3.50 35.88
C ALA A 29 17.91 -4.50 37.01
N VAL A 30 16.85 -4.95 37.67
CA VAL A 30 16.89 -6.09 38.57
C VAL A 30 16.90 -7.37 37.75
N LEU A 31 18.05 -8.04 37.70
CA LEU A 31 18.22 -9.34 37.09
C LEU A 31 17.55 -10.41 37.96
N THR A 32 16.28 -10.72 37.68
CA THR A 32 15.64 -11.94 38.16
C THR A 32 16.05 -13.13 37.28
N ARG A 33 16.84 -14.00 37.88
CA ARG A 33 17.32 -15.25 37.27
C ARG A 33 16.12 -16.21 37.10
N ALA A 34 15.53 -16.29 35.92
CA ALA A 34 14.54 -17.30 35.59
C ALA A 34 15.27 -18.61 35.25
N ARG A 35 15.06 -19.63 36.08
CA ARG A 35 15.44 -21.02 35.78
C ARG A 35 14.55 -21.53 34.67
N VAL A 36 15.14 -21.79 33.50
CA VAL A 36 14.46 -22.49 32.40
C VAL A 36 14.58 -23.98 32.65
N SER A 37 13.46 -24.62 33.02
CA SER A 37 13.33 -26.08 33.03
C SER A 37 12.92 -26.51 31.62
N VAL A 38 13.78 -27.26 30.94
CA VAL A 38 13.47 -27.91 29.68
C VAL A 38 12.77 -29.24 29.99
N ALA A 39 11.50 -29.32 29.72
CA ALA A 39 10.76 -30.59 29.74
C ALA A 39 9.80 -30.62 28.51
N GLY A 40 9.95 -31.68 27.72
CA GLY A 40 8.84 -32.28 26.98
C GLY A 40 8.64 -31.82 25.53
N ALA A 41 9.20 -32.60 24.62
CA ALA A 41 8.74 -32.64 23.23
C ALA A 41 7.25 -33.01 23.17
N SER A 42 6.38 -32.14 22.68
CA SER A 42 5.01 -32.48 22.33
C SER A 42 4.76 -32.25 20.84
N LYS A 43 4.32 -33.33 20.21
CA LYS A 43 3.95 -33.47 18.81
C LYS A 43 2.86 -32.47 18.43
N PHE A 44 3.16 -31.54 17.52
CA PHE A 44 2.15 -30.70 16.88
C PHE A 44 1.34 -31.52 15.88
N ARG A 45 0.09 -31.85 16.25
CA ARG A 45 -0.89 -32.47 15.37
C ARG A 45 -1.73 -31.35 14.74
N PHE A 46 -1.52 -31.07 13.46
CA PHE A 46 -2.36 -30.15 12.70
C PHE A 46 -3.64 -30.86 12.30
N SER A 47 -4.78 -30.49 12.90
CA SER A 47 -6.12 -30.97 12.50
C SER A 47 -6.81 -29.88 11.71
N VAL A 48 -6.96 -30.08 10.40
CA VAL A 48 -7.80 -29.23 9.54
C VAL A 48 -9.22 -29.78 9.58
N ARG A 49 -10.14 -29.10 10.26
CA ARG A 49 -11.58 -29.36 10.18
C ARG A 49 -12.15 -28.50 9.04
N ILE A 50 -12.50 -29.14 7.93
CA ILE A 50 -13.29 -28.54 6.86
C ILE A 50 -14.76 -28.66 7.27
N GLY A 51 -15.37 -27.56 7.69
CA GLY A 51 -16.80 -27.44 7.92
C GLY A 51 -17.50 -27.15 6.59
N VAL A 52 -18.28 -28.11 6.10
CA VAL A 52 -19.21 -27.91 4.98
C VAL A 52 -20.56 -27.49 5.58
N ASP A 53 -20.86 -26.19 5.50
CA ASP A 53 -22.18 -25.66 5.90
C ASP A 53 -23.19 -25.92 4.77
N HIS A 54 -24.13 -26.81 5.07
CA HIS A 54 -25.32 -27.06 4.26
C HIS A 54 -26.29 -25.88 4.40
N MET A 55 -26.45 -25.12 3.32
CA MET A 55 -27.42 -24.04 3.19
C MET A 55 -28.82 -24.61 3.00
N LYS A 56 -29.62 -24.62 4.09
CA LYS A 56 -31.05 -24.96 4.03
C LYS A 56 -31.83 -23.83 3.37
N THR A 57 -32.39 -24.08 2.20
CA THR A 57 -33.36 -23.22 1.53
C THR A 57 -34.73 -23.37 2.21
N THR A 58 -35.19 -22.36 2.91
CA THR A 58 -36.57 -22.23 3.35
C THR A 58 -37.36 -21.41 2.33
N ARG A 59 -38.24 -22.11 1.64
CA ARG A 59 -39.23 -21.57 0.69
C ARG A 59 -40.43 -21.06 1.50
N SER A 60 -40.62 -19.74 1.60
CA SER A 60 -41.87 -19.15 2.12
C SER A 60 -42.73 -18.68 0.94
N ARG A 61 -43.89 -19.32 0.81
CA ARG A 61 -44.99 -18.98 -0.09
C ARG A 61 -45.84 -17.93 0.62
N SER A 62 -46.00 -16.73 0.07
CA SER A 62 -47.05 -15.80 0.43
C SER A 62 -47.65 -15.24 -0.84
N SER A 63 -48.89 -15.69 -1.14
CA SER A 63 -49.77 -15.15 -2.16
C SER A 63 -50.47 -13.87 -1.65
N ARG A 64 -50.33 -12.76 -2.37
CA ARG A 64 -51.31 -11.67 -2.29
C ARG A 64 -51.60 -11.14 -3.69
N ARG A 65 -52.87 -11.39 -4.08
CA ARG A 65 -53.58 -10.84 -5.21
C ARG A 65 -53.97 -9.39 -4.89
N VAL A 66 -53.66 -8.43 -5.72
CA VAL A 66 -54.42 -7.18 -5.84
C VAL A 66 -54.17 -6.53 -7.20
N GLY A 67 -55.26 -6.36 -7.98
CA GLY A 67 -55.69 -5.10 -8.54
C GLY A 67 -55.08 -4.68 -9.88
N ARG A 68 -55.74 -5.04 -10.98
CA ARG A 68 -55.64 -4.36 -12.30
C ARG A 68 -56.15 -2.92 -12.18
N SER A 69 -55.35 -1.93 -12.54
CA SER A 69 -55.80 -0.61 -13.00
C SER A 69 -55.11 -0.32 -14.33
N ALA A 70 -55.91 -0.28 -15.38
CA ALA A 70 -55.52 0.12 -16.70
C ALA A 70 -55.47 1.67 -16.75
N VAL A 71 -54.32 2.25 -17.02
CA VAL A 71 -54.17 3.64 -17.41
C VAL A 71 -53.67 3.66 -18.86
N SER A 72 -54.57 4.05 -19.77
CA SER A 72 -54.23 4.31 -21.15
C SER A 72 -53.47 5.65 -21.23
N VAL A 73 -52.23 5.62 -21.75
CA VAL A 73 -51.50 6.83 -22.15
C VAL A 73 -51.37 6.84 -23.65
N ARG A 74 -51.95 7.84 -24.26
CA ARG A 74 -51.90 8.18 -25.69
C ARG A 74 -50.47 8.30 -26.17
N ALA A 75 -50.14 7.60 -27.24
CA ALA A 75 -48.94 7.78 -28.04
C ALA A 75 -48.99 9.15 -28.77
N SER A 76 -48.05 10.03 -28.45
CA SER A 76 -47.69 11.18 -29.27
C SER A 76 -46.44 10.82 -30.04
N ALA A 77 -46.58 10.63 -31.35
CA ALA A 77 -45.45 10.43 -32.26
C ALA A 77 -44.73 11.75 -32.49
N ALA A 78 -43.59 11.93 -31.85
CA ALA A 78 -42.60 12.92 -32.29
C ALA A 78 -41.42 12.14 -32.90
N ALA A 79 -41.23 12.35 -34.19
CA ALA A 79 -40.07 11.84 -34.91
C ALA A 79 -38.80 12.51 -34.36
N ALA A 80 -38.07 11.80 -33.54
CA ALA A 80 -36.72 12.18 -33.14
C ALA A 80 -35.74 11.41 -34.01
N ALA A 81 -34.85 12.17 -34.66
CA ALA A 81 -33.75 11.67 -35.44
C ALA A 81 -32.98 10.58 -34.68
N ALA A 82 -32.66 9.47 -35.36
CA ALA A 82 -31.84 8.41 -34.84
C ALA A 82 -30.47 8.99 -34.47
N PRO A 83 -29.99 8.81 -33.24
CA PRO A 83 -28.59 9.05 -32.96
C PRO A 83 -27.79 7.97 -33.68
N SER A 84 -26.81 8.40 -34.45
CA SER A 84 -25.80 7.55 -35.08
C SER A 84 -25.20 6.60 -34.03
N SER A 85 -25.46 5.33 -34.19
CA SER A 85 -24.84 4.24 -33.46
C SER A 85 -23.38 4.13 -33.86
N ASP A 86 -22.52 4.85 -33.21
CA ASP A 86 -21.09 4.53 -33.24
C ASP A 86 -20.42 4.84 -31.91
N SER A 87 -20.75 4.03 -30.92
CA SER A 87 -19.96 3.78 -29.72
C SER A 87 -20.31 2.40 -29.19
N THR A 88 -19.93 1.38 -29.95
CA THR A 88 -19.68 0.08 -29.31
C THR A 88 -18.58 0.31 -28.28
N PRO A 89 -18.82 0.03 -26.96
CA PRO A 89 -17.74 0.02 -25.99
C PRO A 89 -16.72 -0.96 -26.51
N ASP A 90 -15.46 -0.51 -26.66
CA ASP A 90 -14.32 -1.27 -27.12
C ASP A 90 -14.44 -2.71 -26.69
N ALA A 91 -14.86 -3.58 -27.59
CA ALA A 91 -14.65 -5.01 -27.50
C ALA A 91 -13.13 -5.14 -27.41
N GLN A 92 -12.64 -5.28 -26.17
CA GLN A 92 -11.22 -5.26 -25.84
C GLN A 92 -10.58 -6.38 -26.62
N ASN A 93 -10.06 -6.05 -27.80
CA ASN A 93 -9.31 -6.95 -28.64
C ASN A 93 -8.23 -7.57 -27.74
N VAL A 94 -8.39 -8.84 -27.45
CA VAL A 94 -7.44 -9.64 -26.67
C VAL A 94 -6.16 -9.67 -27.50
N SER A 95 -5.23 -8.77 -27.20
CA SER A 95 -3.97 -8.68 -27.92
C SER A 95 -3.10 -9.87 -27.50
N LEU A 96 -2.85 -10.80 -28.42
CA LEU A 96 -1.91 -11.91 -28.21
C LEU A 96 -0.53 -11.42 -27.79
N ILE A 97 -0.12 -10.24 -28.27
CA ILE A 97 1.13 -9.58 -27.87
C ILE A 97 1.09 -9.23 -26.37
N ALA A 98 -0.04 -8.71 -25.85
CA ALA A 98 -0.15 -8.37 -24.44
C ALA A 98 -0.12 -9.62 -23.54
N ILE A 99 -0.66 -10.75 -24.03
CA ILE A 99 -0.57 -12.03 -23.33
C ILE A 99 0.86 -12.53 -23.31
N ALA A 100 1.53 -12.57 -24.48
CA ALA A 100 2.93 -13.00 -24.59
C ALA A 100 3.84 -12.16 -23.67
N ARG A 101 3.65 -10.82 -23.65
CA ARG A 101 4.37 -9.92 -22.76
C ARG A 101 4.13 -10.25 -21.27
N ALA A 102 2.89 -10.53 -20.88
CA ALA A 102 2.58 -10.94 -19.50
C ALA A 102 3.25 -12.27 -19.14
N MET A 103 3.20 -13.25 -20.03
CA MET A 103 3.87 -14.54 -19.83
C MET A 103 5.39 -14.37 -19.68
N CYS A 104 6.02 -13.60 -20.56
CA CYS A 104 7.45 -13.28 -20.45
C CYS A 104 7.77 -12.56 -19.15
N PHE A 105 6.94 -11.59 -18.74
CA PHE A 105 7.08 -10.88 -17.47
C PHE A 105 7.04 -11.85 -16.29
N TYR A 106 6.09 -12.78 -16.24
CA TYR A 106 5.99 -13.76 -15.15
C TYR A 106 7.15 -14.75 -15.14
N VAL A 107 7.60 -15.20 -16.32
CA VAL A 107 8.79 -16.07 -16.43
C VAL A 107 10.02 -15.37 -15.88
N VAL A 108 10.30 -14.16 -16.32
CA VAL A 108 11.45 -13.35 -15.82
C VAL A 108 11.33 -13.13 -14.31
N THR A 109 10.15 -12.73 -13.84
CA THR A 109 9.87 -12.50 -12.42
C THR A 109 10.15 -13.75 -11.58
N LEU A 110 9.73 -14.92 -12.05
CA LEU A 110 9.93 -16.19 -11.36
C LEU A 110 11.41 -16.63 -11.40
N CYS A 111 12.08 -16.51 -12.55
CA CYS A 111 13.51 -16.83 -12.70
C CYS A 111 14.37 -15.97 -11.79
N LEU A 112 14.03 -14.68 -11.60
CA LEU A 112 14.71 -13.79 -10.67
C LEU A 112 14.36 -14.09 -9.21
N ALA A 113 13.11 -14.49 -8.93
CA ALA A 113 12.66 -14.73 -7.57
C ALA A 113 13.43 -15.87 -6.89
N VAL A 114 13.76 -16.95 -7.60
CA VAL A 114 14.41 -18.11 -7.00
C VAL A 114 15.82 -17.79 -6.44
N PRO A 115 16.77 -17.25 -7.21
CA PRO A 115 18.11 -16.93 -6.68
C PRO A 115 18.07 -15.81 -5.64
N LEU A 116 17.23 -14.79 -5.83
CA LEU A 116 17.09 -13.69 -4.86
C LEU A 116 16.45 -14.16 -3.55
N PHE A 117 15.47 -15.06 -3.62
CA PHE A 117 14.89 -15.68 -2.43
C PHE A 117 15.91 -16.55 -1.70
N THR A 118 16.73 -17.31 -2.41
CA THR A 118 17.83 -18.09 -1.81
C THR A 118 18.79 -17.17 -1.06
N ALA A 119 19.22 -16.06 -1.67
CA ALA A 119 20.04 -15.06 -1.00
C ALA A 119 19.35 -14.49 0.25
N MET A 120 18.03 -14.22 0.17
CA MET A 120 17.23 -13.72 1.29
C MET A 120 17.22 -14.73 2.46
N VAL A 121 17.07 -16.04 2.19
CA VAL A 121 17.08 -17.08 3.22
C VAL A 121 18.41 -17.08 3.97
N PHE A 122 19.53 -17.01 3.27
CA PHE A 122 20.86 -16.96 3.90
C PHE A 122 21.10 -15.67 4.68
N MET A 123 20.60 -14.53 4.19
CA MET A 123 20.77 -13.23 4.84
C MET A 123 19.80 -13.01 6.02
N PHE A 124 18.70 -13.76 6.08
CA PHE A 124 17.63 -13.53 7.05
C PHE A 124 18.09 -13.60 8.51
N PRO A 125 18.80 -14.64 8.98
CA PRO A 125 19.23 -14.73 10.38
C PRO A 125 20.09 -13.53 10.81
N PHE A 126 21.05 -13.15 9.97
CA PHE A 126 21.93 -12.02 10.21
C PHE A 126 21.16 -10.69 10.23
N THR A 127 20.32 -10.46 9.19
CA THR A 127 19.51 -9.23 9.11
C THR A 127 18.54 -9.14 10.28
N TYR A 128 17.94 -10.26 10.69
CA TYR A 128 17.01 -10.28 11.84
C TYR A 128 17.73 -9.94 13.16
N ALA A 129 18.97 -10.34 13.34
CA ALA A 129 19.76 -10.04 14.53
C ALA A 129 20.17 -8.55 14.60
N VAL A 130 20.55 -7.95 13.46
CA VAL A 130 21.10 -6.58 13.40
C VAL A 130 20.01 -5.52 13.19
N ASP A 131 19.04 -5.79 12.32
CA ASP A 131 17.96 -4.86 11.93
C ASP A 131 16.59 -5.55 11.94
N ARG A 132 16.13 -5.89 13.14
CA ARG A 132 14.93 -6.70 13.37
C ARG A 132 13.66 -6.13 12.73
N TYR A 133 13.50 -4.81 12.71
CA TYR A 133 12.26 -4.17 12.30
C TYR A 133 12.28 -3.76 10.83
N ARG A 134 13.25 -2.97 10.41
CA ARG A 134 13.32 -2.46 9.03
C ARG A 134 13.74 -3.54 8.05
N ARG A 135 14.69 -4.41 8.45
CA ARG A 135 15.23 -5.48 7.61
C ARG A 135 15.65 -4.94 6.25
N TYR A 136 16.47 -3.88 6.29
CA TYR A 136 16.81 -3.07 5.12
C TYR A 136 17.46 -3.90 4.01
N ALA A 137 18.36 -4.80 4.36
CA ALA A 137 19.03 -5.68 3.40
C ALA A 137 18.05 -6.59 2.65
N LEU A 138 17.04 -7.13 3.34
CA LEU A 138 16.01 -7.96 2.70
C LEU A 138 15.05 -7.10 1.87
N SER A 139 14.75 -5.88 2.30
CA SER A 139 13.96 -4.94 1.51
C SER A 139 14.67 -4.56 0.21
N PHE A 140 16.00 -4.38 0.24
CA PHE A 140 16.81 -4.13 -0.95
C PHE A 140 16.73 -5.27 -1.96
N ILE A 141 16.69 -6.54 -1.53
CA ILE A 141 16.49 -7.69 -2.42
C ILE A 141 15.13 -7.61 -3.12
N ASN A 142 14.06 -7.22 -2.39
CA ASN A 142 12.74 -7.01 -3.00
C ASN A 142 12.73 -5.85 -3.99
N ASP A 143 13.43 -4.74 -3.66
CA ASP A 143 13.59 -3.61 -4.58
C ASP A 143 14.29 -4.06 -5.87
N LEU A 144 15.39 -4.79 -5.76
CA LEU A 144 16.14 -5.32 -6.90
C LEU A 144 15.26 -6.23 -7.76
N TRP A 145 14.56 -7.17 -7.14
CA TRP A 145 13.63 -8.07 -7.83
C TRP A 145 12.57 -7.28 -8.62
N ALA A 146 11.92 -6.33 -8.01
CA ALA A 146 10.85 -5.55 -8.65
C ALA A 146 11.40 -4.64 -9.76
N ILE A 147 12.52 -3.95 -9.53
CA ILE A 147 13.14 -3.05 -10.49
C ILE A 147 13.59 -3.83 -11.74
N VAL A 148 14.31 -4.93 -11.56
CA VAL A 148 14.80 -5.73 -12.70
C VAL A 148 13.63 -6.35 -13.47
N SER A 149 12.63 -6.92 -12.76
CA SER A 149 11.45 -7.51 -13.40
C SER A 149 10.68 -6.50 -14.25
N THR A 150 10.52 -5.25 -13.78
CA THR A 150 9.75 -4.24 -14.51
C THR A 150 10.56 -3.56 -15.61
N SER A 151 11.85 -3.32 -15.42
CA SER A 151 12.70 -2.55 -16.34
C SER A 151 12.73 -3.10 -17.77
N LEU A 152 12.54 -4.41 -17.93
CA LEU A 152 12.53 -5.09 -19.22
C LEU A 152 11.22 -4.86 -19.99
N PHE A 153 10.13 -4.48 -19.31
CA PHE A 153 8.79 -4.44 -19.89
C PHE A 153 8.12 -3.07 -19.81
N ILE A 154 8.36 -2.33 -18.74
CA ILE A 154 7.66 -1.09 -18.44
C ILE A 154 8.63 -0.08 -17.83
N LYS A 155 8.64 1.12 -18.37
CA LYS A 155 9.37 2.25 -17.76
C LYS A 155 8.62 2.72 -16.51
N VAL A 156 9.29 2.69 -15.35
CA VAL A 156 8.76 3.27 -14.10
C VAL A 156 9.55 4.55 -13.79
N THR A 157 8.84 5.67 -13.65
CA THR A 157 9.42 6.97 -13.34
C THR A 157 8.95 7.40 -11.96
N VAL A 158 9.87 7.80 -11.09
CA VAL A 158 9.58 8.35 -9.76
C VAL A 158 9.74 9.87 -9.81
N VAL A 159 8.69 10.60 -9.48
CA VAL A 159 8.63 12.07 -9.41
C VAL A 159 8.44 12.48 -7.96
N GLY A 160 9.08 13.59 -7.53
CA GLY A 160 8.96 14.07 -6.15
C GLY A 160 9.76 13.23 -5.14
N ARG A 161 10.85 12.59 -5.57
CA ARG A 161 11.71 11.76 -4.71
C ARG A 161 12.28 12.52 -3.52
N GLU A 162 12.47 13.81 -3.65
CA GLU A 162 12.89 14.77 -2.61
C GLU A 162 11.90 14.87 -1.44
N ASN A 163 10.62 14.54 -1.68
CA ASN A 163 9.59 14.52 -0.64
C ASN A 163 9.62 13.27 0.25
N LEU A 164 10.45 12.28 -0.10
CA LEU A 164 10.57 11.07 0.70
C LEU A 164 11.33 11.35 2.00
N PRO A 165 10.76 11.07 3.18
CA PRO A 165 11.50 11.09 4.43
C PRO A 165 12.73 10.19 4.38
N ALA A 166 13.71 10.44 5.24
CA ALA A 166 14.90 9.58 5.33
C ALA A 166 14.50 8.12 5.62
N PRO A 167 15.27 7.12 5.14
CA PRO A 167 14.92 5.70 5.27
C PRO A 167 14.75 5.19 6.70
N ASN A 168 15.29 5.92 7.67
CA ASN A 168 15.24 5.63 9.11
C ASN A 168 14.15 6.41 9.85
N VAL A 169 13.25 7.08 9.12
CA VAL A 169 12.10 7.79 9.70
C VAL A 169 10.86 6.93 9.58
N GLY A 170 10.18 6.71 10.70
CA GLY A 170 8.88 6.05 10.73
C GLY A 170 7.81 6.96 10.14
N ALA A 171 7.34 6.64 8.94
CA ALA A 171 6.29 7.38 8.25
C ALA A 171 5.21 6.44 7.72
N VAL A 172 4.00 6.97 7.57
CA VAL A 172 2.86 6.27 6.96
C VAL A 172 2.78 6.67 5.50
N TYR A 173 3.01 5.74 4.60
CA TYR A 173 2.82 5.94 3.18
C TYR A 173 1.41 5.52 2.78
N VAL A 174 0.72 6.33 1.98
CA VAL A 174 -0.62 6.03 1.47
C VAL A 174 -0.65 6.18 -0.04
N ALA A 175 -1.19 5.18 -0.74
CA ALA A 175 -1.25 5.18 -2.19
C ALA A 175 -2.61 4.67 -2.69
N ASN A 176 -3.03 5.11 -3.89
CA ASN A 176 -4.14 4.50 -4.60
C ASN A 176 -3.78 3.08 -5.07
N HIS A 177 -4.79 2.23 -5.30
CA HIS A 177 -4.60 0.81 -5.63
C HIS A 177 -5.43 0.39 -6.84
N ALA A 178 -4.79 0.29 -8.00
CA ALA A 178 -5.46 0.00 -9.27
C ALA A 178 -5.01 -1.33 -9.90
N SER A 179 -3.81 -1.83 -9.55
CA SER A 179 -3.20 -2.94 -10.27
C SER A 179 -2.32 -3.83 -9.38
N TYR A 180 -2.04 -5.02 -9.86
CA TYR A 180 -0.97 -5.86 -9.33
C TYR A 180 0.42 -5.19 -9.45
N LEU A 181 0.63 -4.38 -10.49
CA LEU A 181 1.88 -3.66 -10.74
C LEU A 181 2.15 -2.54 -9.72
N ASP A 182 1.17 -2.13 -8.92
CA ASP A 182 1.36 -1.09 -7.88
C ASP A 182 2.47 -1.48 -6.90
N ILE A 183 2.54 -2.77 -6.53
CA ILE A 183 3.57 -3.28 -5.62
C ILE A 183 4.97 -3.14 -6.24
N TYR A 184 5.11 -3.51 -7.53
CA TYR A 184 6.38 -3.37 -8.24
C TYR A 184 6.78 -1.90 -8.38
N ALA A 185 5.84 -1.03 -8.72
CA ALA A 185 6.08 0.41 -8.87
C ALA A 185 6.57 1.04 -7.56
N LEU A 186 5.99 0.65 -6.42
CA LEU A 186 6.34 1.18 -5.11
C LEU A 186 7.74 0.75 -4.65
N PHE A 187 8.24 -0.41 -5.04
CA PHE A 187 9.61 -0.82 -4.74
C PHE A 187 10.67 0.08 -5.41
N HIS A 188 10.32 0.80 -6.49
CA HIS A 188 11.20 1.81 -7.10
C HIS A 188 11.48 3.01 -6.17
N LEU A 189 10.71 3.19 -5.09
CA LEU A 189 10.98 4.20 -4.06
C LEU A 189 12.21 3.86 -3.22
N ARG A 190 12.61 2.60 -3.14
CA ARG A 190 13.73 2.08 -2.34
C ARG A 190 13.62 2.49 -0.87
N ARG A 191 12.48 2.18 -0.27
CA ARG A 191 12.20 2.41 1.15
C ARG A 191 11.81 1.10 1.82
N PRO A 192 12.29 0.80 3.06
CA PRO A 192 12.02 -0.46 3.76
C PRO A 192 10.63 -0.50 4.40
N PHE A 193 9.61 0.04 3.71
CA PHE A 193 8.25 0.06 4.25
C PHE A 193 7.62 -1.32 4.30
N LYS A 194 6.74 -1.51 5.28
CA LYS A 194 6.01 -2.75 5.45
C LYS A 194 4.62 -2.62 4.82
N PHE A 195 4.34 -3.51 3.87
CA PHE A 195 3.00 -3.63 3.28
C PHE A 195 2.06 -4.37 4.22
N ILE A 196 0.78 -3.98 4.16
CA ILE A 196 -0.31 -4.73 4.78
C ILE A 196 -0.99 -5.53 3.67
N SER A 197 -0.92 -6.85 3.78
CA SER A 197 -1.40 -7.75 2.74
C SER A 197 -2.35 -8.81 3.29
N LYS A 198 -3.22 -9.34 2.41
CA LYS A 198 -4.16 -10.41 2.76
C LYS A 198 -3.41 -11.67 3.21
N VAL A 199 -3.86 -12.33 4.27
CA VAL A 199 -3.26 -13.57 4.80
C VAL A 199 -3.03 -14.62 3.72
N SER A 200 -3.94 -14.75 2.73
CA SER A 200 -3.77 -15.71 1.63
C SER A 200 -2.50 -15.51 0.80
N ASN A 201 -1.96 -14.28 0.75
CA ASN A 201 -0.74 -14.00 -0.01
C ASN A 201 0.51 -14.56 0.68
N PHE A 202 0.47 -14.73 2.00
CA PHE A 202 1.57 -15.31 2.77
C PHE A 202 1.70 -16.83 2.61
N ILE A 203 0.67 -17.48 2.03
CA ILE A 203 0.69 -18.93 1.76
C ILE A 203 1.37 -19.23 0.41
N ILE A 204 1.48 -18.24 -0.49
CA ILE A 204 2.11 -18.42 -1.80
C ILE A 204 3.61 -18.72 -1.60
N PRO A 205 4.12 -19.86 -2.09
CA PRO A 205 5.54 -20.19 -1.98
C PRO A 205 6.42 -19.07 -2.57
N VAL A 206 7.60 -18.90 -2.03
CA VAL A 206 8.59 -17.87 -2.38
C VAL A 206 8.07 -16.46 -2.05
N ILE A 207 6.96 -16.01 -2.65
CA ILE A 207 6.41 -14.66 -2.44
C ILE A 207 5.98 -14.46 -0.99
N GLY A 208 5.12 -15.32 -0.47
CA GLY A 208 4.61 -15.22 0.90
C GLY A 208 5.71 -15.39 1.95
N TRP A 209 6.68 -16.26 1.68
CA TRP A 209 7.83 -16.47 2.56
C TRP A 209 8.79 -15.27 2.56
N SER A 210 9.03 -14.65 1.40
CA SER A 210 9.80 -13.40 1.31
C SER A 210 9.10 -12.26 2.07
N MET A 211 7.77 -12.16 1.94
CA MET A 211 6.96 -11.19 2.68
C MET A 211 7.09 -11.38 4.20
N TYR A 212 7.07 -12.62 4.68
CA TYR A 212 7.28 -12.95 6.08
C TYR A 212 8.70 -12.55 6.55
N MET A 213 9.73 -12.95 5.81
CA MET A 213 11.12 -12.62 6.15
C MET A 213 11.38 -11.12 6.11
N THR A 214 10.77 -10.38 5.18
CA THR A 214 10.87 -8.93 5.12
C THR A 214 10.05 -8.23 6.22
N GLY A 215 9.12 -8.94 6.87
CA GLY A 215 8.31 -8.43 7.98
C GLY A 215 7.10 -7.62 7.52
N HIS A 216 6.51 -7.98 6.39
CA HIS A 216 5.21 -7.45 5.98
C HIS A 216 4.11 -7.97 6.90
N ILE A 217 2.99 -7.23 6.98
CA ILE A 217 1.92 -7.48 7.94
C ILE A 217 0.77 -8.23 7.28
N ALA A 218 0.37 -9.35 7.90
CA ALA A 218 -0.76 -10.15 7.42
C ALA A 218 -2.09 -9.63 7.98
N LEU A 219 -3.09 -9.43 7.10
CA LEU A 219 -4.42 -8.93 7.47
C LEU A 219 -5.52 -9.88 6.99
N LYS A 220 -6.37 -10.33 7.93
CA LYS A 220 -7.64 -10.97 7.61
C LYS A 220 -8.75 -9.91 7.58
N ARG A 221 -9.10 -9.45 6.36
CA ARG A 221 -10.00 -8.29 6.15
C ARG A 221 -11.41 -8.47 6.71
N THR A 222 -11.90 -9.71 6.83
CA THR A 222 -13.24 -10.05 7.34
C THR A 222 -13.30 -10.11 8.87
N ASP A 223 -12.17 -10.02 9.56
CA ASP A 223 -12.07 -10.17 11.01
C ASP A 223 -11.64 -8.84 11.65
N ARG A 224 -12.57 -8.21 12.38
CA ARG A 224 -12.32 -6.94 13.09
C ARG A 224 -11.17 -7.06 14.12
N LYS A 225 -11.03 -8.21 14.77
CA LYS A 225 -9.96 -8.45 15.72
C LYS A 225 -8.60 -8.46 15.03
N SER A 226 -8.51 -9.09 13.86
CA SER A 226 -7.32 -9.08 13.02
C SER A 226 -7.00 -7.65 12.53
N GLN A 227 -8.00 -6.87 12.13
CA GLN A 227 -7.81 -5.47 11.71
C GLN A 227 -7.21 -4.64 12.85
N MET A 228 -7.75 -4.74 14.05
CA MET A 228 -7.23 -4.03 15.23
C MET A 228 -5.80 -4.46 15.60
N LYS A 229 -5.51 -5.75 15.49
CA LYS A 229 -4.15 -6.28 15.70
C LYS A 229 -3.17 -5.70 14.68
N THR A 230 -3.54 -5.68 13.39
CA THR A 230 -2.72 -5.08 12.32
C THR A 230 -2.41 -3.60 12.59
N LEU A 231 -3.43 -2.81 12.99
CA LEU A 231 -3.19 -1.39 13.30
C LEU A 231 -2.26 -1.21 14.51
N LYS A 232 -2.33 -2.11 15.50
CA LYS A 232 -1.41 -2.12 16.64
C LYS A 232 0.02 -2.44 16.19
N GLU A 233 0.21 -3.47 15.37
CA GLU A 233 1.52 -3.82 14.79
C GLU A 233 2.11 -2.67 13.98
N CYS A 234 1.29 -1.95 13.19
CA CYS A 234 1.74 -0.77 12.45
C CYS A 234 2.25 0.33 13.37
N ARG A 235 1.57 0.57 14.51
CA ARG A 235 2.00 1.55 15.51
C ARG A 235 3.35 1.15 16.13
N GLU A 236 3.50 -0.10 16.52
CA GLU A 236 4.75 -0.64 17.08
C GLU A 236 5.92 -0.47 16.08
N LEU A 237 5.67 -0.71 14.78
CA LEU A 237 6.68 -0.48 13.74
C LEU A 237 7.06 0.99 13.61
N LEU A 238 6.09 1.91 13.62
CA LEU A 238 6.37 3.35 13.54
C LEU A 238 7.19 3.84 14.74
N GLN A 239 6.91 3.34 15.96
CA GLN A 239 7.70 3.61 17.16
C GLN A 239 9.15 3.12 17.05
N GLN A 240 9.40 2.12 16.20
CA GLN A 240 10.74 1.60 15.88
C GLN A 240 11.33 2.26 14.62
N ASN A 241 10.82 3.42 14.22
CA ASN A 241 11.24 4.13 13.01
C ASN A 241 11.18 3.27 11.73
N CYS A 242 10.23 2.34 11.68
CA CYS A 242 9.99 1.50 10.52
C CYS A 242 8.77 2.03 9.75
N PRO A 243 8.93 2.44 8.47
CA PRO A 243 7.82 2.96 7.69
C PRO A 243 6.83 1.87 7.32
N VAL A 244 5.55 2.25 7.24
CA VAL A 244 4.46 1.36 6.84
C VAL A 244 3.72 1.93 5.62
N LEU A 245 3.24 1.04 4.73
CA LEU A 245 2.51 1.45 3.54
C LEU A 245 1.11 0.85 3.54
N PHE A 246 0.14 1.73 3.30
CA PHE A 246 -1.27 1.39 3.19
C PHE A 246 -1.80 1.69 1.80
N PHE A 247 -2.72 0.85 1.35
CA PHE A 247 -3.69 1.18 0.33
C PHE A 247 -5.02 1.46 1.04
N PRO A 248 -5.36 2.72 1.31
CA PRO A 248 -6.50 3.06 2.17
C PRO A 248 -7.85 2.67 1.57
N GLU A 249 -7.94 2.46 0.27
CA GLU A 249 -9.13 1.87 -0.40
C GLU A 249 -9.46 0.46 0.14
N GLY A 250 -8.42 -0.29 0.53
CA GLY A 250 -8.53 -1.64 1.09
C GLY A 250 -8.77 -2.74 0.06
N THR A 251 -8.94 -2.42 -1.22
CA THR A 251 -9.01 -3.35 -2.35
C THR A 251 -8.53 -2.64 -3.60
N ARG A 252 -8.18 -3.39 -4.65
CA ARG A 252 -7.89 -2.82 -5.96
C ARG A 252 -9.18 -2.32 -6.62
N SER A 253 -9.09 -1.19 -7.30
CA SER A 253 -10.18 -0.68 -8.14
C SER A 253 -10.56 -1.70 -9.21
N ALA A 254 -11.86 -1.85 -9.47
CA ALA A 254 -12.37 -2.75 -10.51
C ALA A 254 -12.48 -2.06 -11.88
N ASP A 255 -12.76 -0.77 -11.87
CA ASP A 255 -13.04 0.05 -13.07
C ASP A 255 -11.94 1.09 -13.36
N GLY A 256 -10.88 1.12 -12.56
CA GLY A 256 -9.79 2.09 -12.65
C GLY A 256 -10.06 3.40 -11.91
N THR A 257 -11.25 3.59 -11.33
CA THR A 257 -11.56 4.77 -10.50
C THR A 257 -11.06 4.56 -9.08
N MET A 258 -10.57 5.63 -8.45
CA MET A 258 -10.11 5.58 -7.07
C MET A 258 -11.30 5.50 -6.11
N GLY A 259 -11.33 4.48 -5.25
CA GLY A 259 -12.34 4.29 -4.22
C GLY A 259 -12.12 5.18 -2.99
N ASP A 260 -13.11 5.19 -2.08
CA ASP A 260 -13.05 5.96 -0.84
C ASP A 260 -11.95 5.44 0.10
N PHE A 261 -11.31 6.39 0.79
CA PHE A 261 -10.25 6.08 1.74
C PHE A 261 -10.79 5.72 3.12
N LYS A 262 -10.29 4.63 3.68
CA LYS A 262 -10.57 4.19 5.06
C LYS A 262 -9.62 4.87 6.03
N LYS A 263 -10.15 5.30 7.18
CA LYS A 263 -9.41 6.06 8.21
C LYS A 263 -8.30 5.29 8.93
N GLY A 264 -8.15 3.98 8.72
CA GLY A 264 -7.24 3.13 9.50
C GLY A 264 -5.79 3.62 9.48
N ALA A 265 -5.24 3.92 8.30
CA ALA A 265 -3.88 4.45 8.12
C ALA A 265 -3.68 5.78 8.86
N PHE A 266 -4.62 6.69 8.68
CA PHE A 266 -4.58 8.04 9.26
C PHE A 266 -4.77 8.02 10.77
N SER A 267 -5.59 7.11 11.30
CA SER A 267 -5.73 6.90 12.75
C SER A 267 -4.43 6.39 13.39
N VAL A 268 -3.66 5.58 12.68
CA VAL A 268 -2.32 5.15 13.12
C VAL A 268 -1.36 6.34 13.11
N ALA A 269 -1.33 7.10 12.02
CA ALA A 269 -0.46 8.27 11.88
C ALA A 269 -0.74 9.34 12.96
N ALA A 270 -2.01 9.70 13.16
CA ALA A 270 -2.40 10.70 14.17
C ALA A 270 -2.00 10.27 15.60
N LYS A 271 -2.20 8.99 15.95
CA LYS A 271 -1.84 8.47 17.29
C LYS A 271 -0.35 8.48 17.54
N GLU A 272 0.46 8.20 16.55
CA GLU A 272 1.92 8.15 16.66
C GLU A 272 2.58 9.49 16.26
N LYS A 273 1.78 10.51 15.89
CA LYS A 273 2.26 11.81 15.35
C LYS A 273 3.25 11.62 14.18
N ALA A 274 3.00 10.59 13.38
CA ALA A 274 3.84 10.23 12.25
C ALA A 274 3.48 11.05 11.01
N LEU A 275 4.46 11.33 10.17
CA LEU A 275 4.25 11.93 8.87
C LEU A 275 3.45 10.97 7.97
N VAL A 276 2.52 11.52 7.21
CA VAL A 276 1.83 10.81 6.12
C VAL A 276 2.38 11.28 4.79
N VAL A 277 2.82 10.32 3.96
CA VAL A 277 3.36 10.59 2.63
C VAL A 277 2.36 10.10 1.59
N PRO A 278 1.60 10.99 0.94
CA PRO A 278 0.70 10.62 -0.15
C PRO A 278 1.51 10.25 -1.40
N ILE A 279 1.08 9.19 -2.09
CA ILE A 279 1.70 8.71 -3.32
C ILE A 279 0.62 8.47 -4.37
N THR A 280 0.80 9.02 -5.56
CA THR A 280 -0.07 8.74 -6.69
C THR A 280 0.59 7.76 -7.65
N LEU A 281 -0.08 6.64 -7.91
CA LEU A 281 0.32 5.64 -8.90
C LEU A 281 -0.48 5.84 -10.18
N VAL A 282 0.20 6.22 -11.27
CA VAL A 282 -0.42 6.49 -12.57
C VAL A 282 0.02 5.44 -13.59
N GLY A 283 -0.91 4.96 -14.40
CA GLY A 283 -0.63 4.06 -15.51
C GLY A 283 -0.59 2.57 -15.17
N THR A 284 -0.54 2.18 -13.90
CA THR A 284 -0.47 0.76 -13.49
C THR A 284 -1.69 -0.03 -13.93
N GLY A 285 -2.91 0.50 -13.71
CA GLY A 285 -4.18 -0.12 -14.13
C GLY A 285 -4.32 -0.20 -15.64
N ALA A 286 -3.81 0.80 -16.39
CA ALA A 286 -3.81 0.79 -17.84
C ALA A 286 -2.83 -0.25 -18.42
N ALA A 287 -1.68 -0.44 -17.78
CA ALA A 287 -0.68 -1.45 -18.17
C ALA A 287 -1.15 -2.89 -17.84
N MET A 288 -1.68 -3.11 -16.65
CA MET A 288 -2.20 -4.41 -16.19
C MET A 288 -3.47 -4.20 -15.40
N THR A 289 -4.62 -4.37 -16.06
CA THR A 289 -5.95 -4.15 -15.48
C THR A 289 -6.24 -5.21 -14.41
N ASN A 290 -6.82 -4.81 -13.28
CA ASN A 290 -7.27 -5.71 -12.24
C ASN A 290 -8.29 -6.73 -12.79
N GLY A 291 -8.09 -8.02 -12.45
CA GLY A 291 -8.88 -9.13 -13.00
C GLY A 291 -8.45 -9.59 -14.40
N LYS A 292 -7.48 -8.92 -15.04
CA LYS A 292 -6.89 -9.30 -16.32
C LYS A 292 -5.35 -9.31 -16.24
N GLU A 293 -4.83 -9.84 -15.14
CA GLU A 293 -3.40 -9.90 -14.86
C GLU A 293 -2.61 -10.75 -15.87
N TRP A 294 -3.30 -11.53 -16.68
CA TRP A 294 -2.76 -12.31 -17.79
C TRP A 294 -2.44 -11.47 -19.05
N MET A 295 -2.71 -10.14 -19.00
CA MET A 295 -2.43 -9.19 -20.08
C MET A 295 -1.53 -8.06 -19.59
N LEU A 296 -0.37 -7.88 -20.23
CA LEU A 296 0.52 -6.75 -20.01
C LEU A 296 0.56 -5.88 -21.27
N ARG A 297 -0.17 -4.76 -21.24
CA ARG A 297 -0.30 -3.86 -22.39
C ARG A 297 0.95 -2.99 -22.55
N ASN A 298 1.27 -2.65 -23.79
CA ASN A 298 2.30 -1.67 -24.08
C ASN A 298 1.70 -0.26 -23.96
N LYS A 299 1.78 0.31 -22.75
CA LYS A 299 1.29 1.67 -22.44
C LYS A 299 2.46 2.59 -22.10
N PRO A 300 2.25 3.92 -22.20
CA PRO A 300 3.28 4.89 -21.81
C PRO A 300 3.70 4.67 -20.41
N GLY A 301 4.63 4.23 -19.91
CA GLY A 301 5.19 4.01 -18.59
C GLY A 301 4.29 4.18 -17.37
N ILE A 302 4.83 3.84 -16.24
CA ILE A 302 4.21 4.05 -14.92
C ILE A 302 4.88 5.26 -14.26
N LYS A 303 4.08 6.15 -13.67
CA LYS A 303 4.60 7.24 -12.83
C LYS A 303 4.25 6.97 -11.36
N VAL A 304 5.23 7.10 -10.49
CA VAL A 304 5.08 7.10 -9.04
C VAL A 304 5.36 8.51 -8.57
N ILE A 305 4.31 9.24 -8.19
CA ILE A 305 4.40 10.64 -7.80
C ILE A 305 4.33 10.71 -6.27
N VAL A 306 5.40 11.18 -5.66
CA VAL A 306 5.50 11.36 -4.21
C VAL A 306 5.17 12.81 -3.87
N HIS A 307 4.12 13.00 -3.09
CA HIS A 307 3.71 14.33 -2.65
C HIS A 307 4.44 14.75 -1.38
N PRO A 308 4.45 16.06 -1.06
CA PRO A 308 4.97 16.56 0.22
C PRO A 308 4.34 15.83 1.41
N PRO A 309 5.12 15.48 2.43
CA PRO A 309 4.59 14.86 3.64
C PRO A 309 3.61 15.77 4.39
N VAL A 310 2.54 15.18 4.93
CA VAL A 310 1.52 15.85 5.72
C VAL A 310 1.69 15.48 7.19
N VAL A 311 1.64 16.46 8.08
CA VAL A 311 1.58 16.24 9.53
C VAL A 311 0.15 15.85 9.90
N CYS A 312 -0.03 14.66 10.46
CA CYS A 312 -1.35 14.12 10.75
C CYS A 312 -1.72 14.33 12.23
N GLU A 313 -2.41 15.42 12.53
CA GLU A 313 -2.96 15.68 13.87
C GLU A 313 -4.37 15.12 14.02
N ASP A 314 -5.21 15.31 13.00
CA ASP A 314 -6.57 14.75 12.91
C ASP A 314 -6.67 13.74 11.77
N ALA A 315 -7.14 12.53 12.11
CA ALA A 315 -7.21 11.42 11.16
C ALA A 315 -8.20 11.65 10.01
N GLN A 316 -9.30 12.38 10.25
CA GLN A 316 -10.29 12.66 9.19
C GLN A 316 -9.75 13.70 8.24
N LYS A 317 -9.29 14.83 8.76
CA LYS A 317 -8.73 15.94 7.97
C LYS A 317 -7.56 15.44 7.09
N CYS A 318 -6.65 14.68 7.68
CA CYS A 318 -5.52 14.11 6.96
C CYS A 318 -5.95 13.10 5.86
N CYS A 319 -7.00 12.31 6.13
CA CYS A 319 -7.58 11.40 5.16
C CYS A 319 -8.15 12.16 3.95
N ASP A 320 -8.94 13.20 4.20
CA ASP A 320 -9.59 13.99 3.17
C ASP A 320 -8.58 14.77 2.32
N GLU A 321 -7.54 15.31 2.95
CA GLU A 321 -6.43 16.01 2.28
C GLU A 321 -5.64 15.06 1.38
N CYS A 322 -5.23 13.89 1.87
CA CYS A 322 -4.51 12.90 1.08
C CYS A 322 -5.36 12.36 -0.07
N TYR A 323 -6.65 12.10 0.18
CA TYR A 323 -7.60 11.66 -0.85
C TYR A 323 -7.70 12.68 -1.97
N LYS A 324 -7.90 13.96 -1.62
CA LYS A 324 -7.99 15.07 -2.56
C LYS A 324 -6.72 15.19 -3.42
N THR A 325 -5.56 15.23 -2.76
CA THR A 325 -4.25 15.34 -3.42
C THR A 325 -4.01 14.23 -4.45
N ILE A 326 -4.28 12.98 -4.06
CA ILE A 326 -4.08 11.82 -4.95
C ILE A 326 -5.08 11.85 -6.09
N LYS A 327 -6.36 12.15 -5.82
CA LYS A 327 -7.43 12.19 -6.83
C LYS A 327 -7.21 13.27 -7.87
N GLU A 328 -6.88 14.50 -7.44
CA GLU A 328 -6.59 15.62 -8.36
C GLU A 328 -5.38 15.31 -9.25
N THR A 329 -4.37 14.68 -8.67
CA THR A 329 -3.18 14.25 -9.44
C THR A 329 -3.51 13.15 -10.44
N LEU A 330 -4.33 12.17 -10.06
CA LEU A 330 -4.80 11.14 -11.00
C LEU A 330 -5.54 11.77 -12.19
N VAL A 331 -6.45 12.69 -11.93
CA VAL A 331 -7.21 13.39 -13.00
C VAL A 331 -6.26 14.19 -13.91
N ARG A 332 -5.26 14.86 -13.36
CA ARG A 332 -4.31 15.66 -14.14
C ARG A 332 -3.37 14.82 -15.01
N GLU A 333 -2.99 13.64 -14.55
CA GLU A 333 -1.99 12.77 -15.19
C GLU A 333 -2.61 11.65 -16.06
N SER A 334 -3.96 11.50 -16.03
CA SER A 334 -4.71 10.56 -16.89
C SER A 334 -4.97 11.17 -18.25
#